data_9ba28ef9eef8d4158ac2008bcbe10881
#
_entry.id   9ba28ef9eef8d4158ac2008bcbe10881
#
_cell.length_a   1.000
_cell.length_b   1.000
_cell.length_c   1.000
_cell.angle_alpha   90.00
_cell.angle_beta   90.00
_cell.angle_gamma   90.00
#
_symmetry.space_group_name_H-M   'P 1'
#
loop_
_entity.id
_entity.type
_entity.pdbx_description
1 polymer ?
#
loop_
_entity_poly.entity_id
_entity_poly.type
_entity_poly.pdbx_seq_one_letter_code
_entity_poly.pdbx_strand_id
1 'polypeptide(L)'
;MAGMMQETRRAGTDGALLCIADAPVPIDERWFDADAWRVRGALHEEIGGRGRIAMLDTPLGPCVWRHYRRGGRIAVLLGDRYLWTGEARTRSFAEFRLLLALARRDLPAPRPVAARYRRVGACFYDADLITRRIENARTLAQCLAAGAFDAELAGAVGALVARFHRAGVEHADLNAHNVLVTPGQLYLIDFDRGRLRKPARHWRMANLRRLYRSLRKLGAGADDPERFERTLWTVLLEAYARTFAG
;
A
#
# COMPACT_ATOMS: atom_id res chain seq x y z
N MET A 1 2.94 -0.51 25.98
CA MET A 1 2.33 -1.72 25.37
C MET A 1 1.41 -1.24 24.27
N ALA A 2 1.76 -1.43 23.01
CA ALA A 2 0.85 -1.11 21.90
C ALA A 2 -0.32 -2.08 21.96
N GLY A 3 -1.53 -1.57 22.24
CA GLY A 3 -2.76 -2.35 22.25
C GLY A 3 -2.87 -3.10 20.92
N MET A 4 -3.22 -4.37 20.98
CA MET A 4 -3.32 -5.22 19.79
C MET A 4 -4.45 -4.68 18.93
N MET A 5 -4.11 -3.98 17.82
CA MET A 5 -5.12 -3.45 16.88
C MET A 5 -6.08 -4.57 16.46
N GLN A 6 -7.37 -4.37 16.69
CA GLN A 6 -8.43 -5.30 16.35
C GLN A 6 -9.36 -4.70 15.30
N GLU A 7 -10.04 -5.54 14.55
CA GLU A 7 -11.07 -5.13 13.62
C GLU A 7 -12.47 -5.25 14.23
N THR A 8 -13.34 -4.32 13.88
CA THR A 8 -14.78 -4.40 14.10
C THR A 8 -15.48 -4.42 12.76
N ARG A 9 -16.38 -5.38 12.58
CA ARG A 9 -17.26 -5.47 11.40
C ARG A 9 -18.62 -4.86 11.71
N ARG A 10 -19.08 -4.02 10.79
CA ARG A 10 -20.43 -3.44 10.82
C ARG A 10 -21.18 -3.80 9.53
N ALA A 11 -22.44 -4.19 9.65
CA ALA A 11 -23.29 -4.39 8.48
C ALA A 11 -23.66 -3.02 7.90
N GLY A 12 -23.59 -2.90 6.58
CA GLY A 12 -24.11 -1.76 5.81
C GLY A 12 -25.38 -2.17 5.05
N THR A 13 -26.01 -1.22 4.38
CA THR A 13 -27.26 -1.44 3.63
C THR A 13 -27.07 -2.45 2.50
N ASP A 14 -25.98 -2.31 1.72
CA ASP A 14 -25.68 -3.15 0.55
C ASP A 14 -24.33 -3.86 0.67
N GLY A 15 -23.77 -3.99 1.87
CA GLY A 15 -22.45 -4.53 2.07
C GLY A 15 -22.02 -4.56 3.51
N ALA A 16 -20.73 -4.28 3.76
CA ALA A 16 -20.21 -4.15 5.10
C ALA A 16 -19.00 -3.23 5.17
N LEU A 17 -18.69 -2.83 6.38
CA LEU A 17 -17.55 -2.02 6.78
C LEU A 17 -16.68 -2.80 7.77
N LEU A 18 -15.38 -2.78 7.57
CA LEU A 18 -14.39 -3.09 8.59
C LEU A 18 -13.76 -1.78 9.07
N CYS A 19 -13.56 -1.65 10.38
CA CYS A 19 -12.80 -0.55 10.95
C CYS A 19 -11.96 -1.02 12.13
N ILE A 20 -11.00 -0.18 12.54
CA ILE A 20 -10.25 -0.42 13.78
C ILE A 20 -11.21 -0.33 14.97
N ALA A 21 -11.11 -1.28 15.91
CA ALA A 21 -12.05 -1.41 17.03
C ALA A 21 -11.88 -0.30 18.07
N ASP A 22 -10.66 0.18 18.25
CA ASP A 22 -10.22 1.16 19.25
C ASP A 22 -10.17 2.60 18.71
N ALA A 23 -10.95 2.90 17.66
CA ALA A 23 -11.06 4.26 17.14
C ALA A 23 -11.74 5.17 18.19
N PRO A 24 -11.15 6.36 18.51
CA PRO A 24 -11.69 7.29 19.47
C PRO A 24 -13.01 7.96 19.01
N VAL A 25 -13.38 7.79 17.75
CA VAL A 25 -14.61 8.28 17.15
C VAL A 25 -15.30 7.18 16.38
N PRO A 26 -16.65 7.18 16.29
CA PRO A 26 -17.38 6.21 15.48
C PRO A 26 -16.98 6.30 14.00
N ILE A 27 -16.62 5.14 13.42
CA ILE A 27 -16.40 5.03 11.99
C ILE A 27 -17.62 4.34 11.38
N ASP A 28 -18.30 5.04 10.49
CA ASP A 28 -19.51 4.58 9.80
C ASP A 28 -19.43 4.78 8.28
N GLU A 29 -20.52 4.55 7.56
CA GLU A 29 -20.57 4.69 6.10
C GLU A 29 -20.32 6.11 5.61
N ARG A 30 -20.54 7.15 6.45
CA ARG A 30 -20.30 8.55 6.10
C ARG A 30 -18.82 8.84 5.89
N TRP A 31 -17.92 7.99 6.41
CA TRP A 31 -16.48 8.08 6.15
C TRP A 31 -16.14 7.87 4.67
N PHE A 32 -17.06 7.25 3.92
CA PHE A 32 -16.93 6.99 2.49
C PHE A 32 -17.90 7.84 1.65
N ASP A 33 -18.32 8.97 2.19
CA ASP A 33 -19.15 9.97 1.53
C ASP A 33 -18.30 11.21 1.21
N ALA A 34 -17.99 11.41 -0.07
CA ALA A 34 -17.17 12.53 -0.51
C ALA A 34 -17.86 13.88 -0.26
N ASP A 35 -19.18 13.96 -0.37
CA ASP A 35 -19.91 15.20 -0.18
C ASP A 35 -19.93 15.59 1.30
N ALA A 36 -20.07 14.61 2.19
CA ALA A 36 -19.96 14.84 3.62
C ALA A 36 -18.58 15.42 4.03
N TRP A 37 -17.49 14.98 3.38
CA TRP A 37 -16.16 15.51 3.63
C TRP A 37 -15.95 16.88 2.97
N ARG A 38 -16.49 17.13 1.76
CA ARG A 38 -16.43 18.44 1.08
C ARG A 38 -17.14 19.52 1.89
N VAL A 39 -18.33 19.25 2.40
CA VAL A 39 -19.09 20.20 3.23
C VAL A 39 -18.29 20.63 4.47
N ARG A 40 -17.47 19.74 5.01
CA ARG A 40 -16.56 20.01 6.14
C ARG A 40 -15.26 20.71 5.75
N GLY A 41 -14.97 20.89 4.46
CA GLY A 41 -13.68 21.39 3.97
C GLY A 41 -12.52 20.42 4.22
N ALA A 42 -12.81 19.14 4.47
CA ALA A 42 -11.86 18.13 4.91
C ALA A 42 -11.48 17.12 3.81
N LEU A 43 -11.93 17.33 2.58
CA LEU A 43 -11.58 16.54 1.41
C LEU A 43 -10.63 17.32 0.51
N HIS A 44 -9.42 16.79 0.31
CA HIS A 44 -8.45 17.30 -0.65
C HIS A 44 -8.21 16.22 -1.71
N GLU A 45 -8.48 16.54 -2.98
CA GLU A 45 -8.28 15.62 -4.07
C GLU A 45 -6.88 15.82 -4.67
N GLU A 46 -6.04 14.78 -4.63
CA GLU A 46 -4.82 14.71 -5.43
C GLU A 46 -5.08 13.88 -6.68
N ILE A 47 -4.73 14.41 -7.85
CA ILE A 47 -4.75 13.67 -9.10
C ILE A 47 -3.48 12.82 -9.15
N GLY A 48 -3.60 11.56 -8.78
CA GLY A 48 -2.50 10.59 -8.85
C GLY A 48 -2.81 9.47 -9.83
N GLY A 49 -1.95 9.25 -10.81
CA GLY A 49 -1.85 8.08 -11.68
C GLY A 49 -3.16 7.46 -12.18
N ARG A 50 -3.48 6.24 -11.76
CA ARG A 50 -4.62 5.45 -12.27
C ARG A 50 -5.89 5.50 -11.41
N GLY A 51 -5.99 6.41 -10.43
CA GLY A 51 -7.16 6.52 -9.56
C GLY A 51 -7.21 7.86 -8.85
N ARG A 52 -8.41 8.33 -8.52
CA ARG A 52 -8.54 9.45 -7.59
C ARG A 52 -8.17 8.96 -6.20
N ILE A 53 -7.07 9.48 -5.67
CA ILE A 53 -6.71 9.35 -4.26
C ILE A 53 -7.25 10.61 -3.60
N ALA A 54 -8.16 10.43 -2.64
CA ALA A 54 -8.66 11.53 -1.84
C ALA A 54 -7.87 11.58 -0.53
N MET A 55 -7.38 12.76 -0.19
CA MET A 55 -6.81 13.05 1.12
C MET A 55 -7.91 13.57 2.02
N LEU A 56 -8.00 13.03 3.23
CA LEU A 56 -9.02 13.37 4.20
C LEU A 56 -8.37 13.91 5.48
N ASP A 57 -8.85 15.05 5.97
CA ASP A 57 -8.55 15.53 7.31
C ASP A 57 -9.59 14.97 8.27
N THR A 58 -9.25 13.86 8.93
CA THR A 58 -10.18 13.15 9.79
C THR A 58 -9.92 13.44 11.28
N PRO A 59 -10.87 13.17 12.18
CA PRO A 59 -10.62 13.23 13.63
C PRO A 59 -9.51 12.31 14.11
N LEU A 60 -9.12 11.32 13.29
CA LEU A 60 -7.96 10.47 13.54
C LEU A 60 -6.65 11.08 13.01
N GLY A 61 -6.68 12.27 12.40
CA GLY A 61 -5.61 12.92 11.65
C GLY A 61 -5.66 12.61 10.15
N PRO A 62 -4.65 13.04 9.38
CA PRO A 62 -4.62 12.91 7.92
C PRO A 62 -4.75 11.45 7.48
N CYS A 63 -5.65 11.19 6.54
CA CYS A 63 -5.92 9.88 5.98
C CYS A 63 -5.90 9.91 4.44
N VAL A 64 -5.71 8.74 3.86
CA VAL A 64 -5.80 8.51 2.42
C VAL A 64 -6.99 7.61 2.18
N TRP A 65 -7.95 8.07 1.40
CA TRP A 65 -9.06 7.27 0.91
C TRP A 65 -8.80 6.85 -0.53
N ARG A 66 -8.79 5.55 -0.77
CA ARG A 66 -8.60 4.92 -2.06
C ARG A 66 -9.84 4.15 -2.47
N HIS A 67 -10.45 4.54 -3.59
CA HIS A 67 -11.44 3.74 -4.28
C HIS A 67 -10.73 2.75 -5.21
N TYR A 68 -11.07 1.46 -5.12
CA TYR A 68 -10.48 0.44 -5.98
C TYR A 68 -11.06 0.52 -7.38
N ARG A 69 -10.19 0.77 -8.36
CA ARG A 69 -10.56 0.82 -9.77
C ARG A 69 -10.01 -0.37 -10.54
N ARG A 70 -10.81 -0.85 -11.49
CA ARG A 70 -10.33 -1.81 -12.47
C ARG A 70 -9.51 -1.09 -13.52
N GLY A 71 -8.29 -1.60 -13.80
CA GLY A 71 -7.48 -1.14 -14.93
C GLY A 71 -7.67 -2.02 -16.16
N GLY A 72 -7.33 -1.48 -17.35
CA GLY A 72 -7.29 -2.23 -18.60
C GLY A 72 -8.61 -2.23 -19.39
N ARG A 73 -8.63 -2.94 -20.54
CA ARG A 73 -9.77 -2.97 -21.49
C ARG A 73 -11.07 -3.50 -20.86
N ILE A 74 -10.98 -4.31 -19.83
CA ILE A 74 -12.14 -4.86 -19.10
C ILE A 74 -12.84 -3.77 -18.27
N ALA A 75 -12.14 -2.71 -17.86
CA ALA A 75 -12.72 -1.58 -17.13
C ALA A 75 -13.74 -0.81 -17.98
N VAL A 76 -13.58 -0.80 -19.29
CA VAL A 76 -14.52 -0.15 -20.22
C VAL A 76 -15.91 -0.81 -20.19
N LEU A 77 -15.96 -2.12 -19.97
CA LEU A 77 -17.21 -2.90 -19.95
C LEU A 77 -17.84 -3.03 -18.55
N LEU A 78 -17.02 -3.11 -17.50
CA LEU A 78 -17.49 -3.41 -16.14
C LEU A 78 -17.32 -2.25 -15.15
N GLY A 79 -16.75 -1.13 -15.60
CA GLY A 79 -16.40 -0.01 -14.70
C GLY A 79 -15.44 -0.45 -13.59
N ASP A 80 -15.62 0.11 -12.40
CA ASP A 80 -14.78 -0.17 -11.22
C ASP A 80 -15.23 -1.40 -10.42
N ARG A 81 -16.15 -2.22 -10.97
CA ARG A 81 -16.79 -3.34 -10.29
C ARG A 81 -15.94 -4.60 -10.34
N TYR A 82 -15.92 -5.32 -9.23
CA TYR A 82 -15.23 -6.61 -9.08
C TYR A 82 -16.24 -7.74 -8.95
N LEU A 83 -15.88 -8.94 -9.45
CA LEU A 83 -16.71 -10.13 -9.28
C LEU A 83 -16.79 -10.50 -7.79
N TRP A 84 -18.00 -10.73 -7.33
CA TRP A 84 -18.25 -11.18 -5.98
C TRP A 84 -17.89 -12.66 -5.80
N THR A 85 -16.97 -12.93 -4.92
CA THR A 85 -16.53 -14.29 -4.55
C THR A 85 -16.58 -14.52 -3.04
N GLY A 86 -17.32 -13.68 -2.34
CA GLY A 86 -17.48 -13.70 -0.89
C GLY A 86 -16.77 -12.53 -0.18
N GLU A 87 -17.34 -12.12 0.95
CA GLU A 87 -16.91 -10.96 1.72
C GLU A 87 -15.42 -10.93 2.05
N ALA A 88 -14.90 -12.05 2.58
CA ALA A 88 -13.50 -12.16 2.99
C ALA A 88 -12.50 -11.99 1.84
N ARG A 89 -12.98 -12.17 0.59
CA ARG A 89 -12.17 -12.05 -0.63
C ARG A 89 -12.31 -10.72 -1.33
N THR A 90 -13.11 -9.79 -0.78
CA THR A 90 -13.16 -8.42 -1.31
C THR A 90 -11.78 -7.78 -1.15
N ARG A 91 -11.37 -7.00 -2.14
CA ARG A 91 -10.00 -6.42 -2.19
C ARG A 91 -9.75 -5.53 -0.98
N SER A 92 -10.71 -4.67 -0.63
CA SER A 92 -10.59 -3.77 0.51
C SER A 92 -10.46 -4.52 1.84
N PHE A 93 -11.26 -5.57 2.07
CA PHE A 93 -11.19 -6.34 3.31
C PHE A 93 -9.92 -7.18 3.41
N ALA A 94 -9.51 -7.78 2.30
CA ALA A 94 -8.26 -8.54 2.24
C ALA A 94 -7.04 -7.65 2.53
N GLU A 95 -6.98 -6.46 1.91
CA GLU A 95 -5.88 -5.52 2.14
C GLU A 95 -5.95 -4.91 3.56
N PHE A 96 -7.14 -4.54 4.05
CA PHE A 96 -7.30 -4.05 5.43
C PHE A 96 -6.74 -5.04 6.45
N ARG A 97 -7.11 -6.33 6.34
CA ARG A 97 -6.63 -7.38 7.24
C ARG A 97 -5.14 -7.64 7.10
N LEU A 98 -4.62 -7.55 5.88
CA LEU A 98 -3.17 -7.63 5.67
C LEU A 98 -2.46 -6.47 6.37
N LEU A 99 -2.89 -5.22 6.16
CA LEU A 99 -2.32 -4.05 6.82
C LEU A 99 -2.40 -4.14 8.35
N LEU A 100 -3.51 -4.63 8.88
CA LEU A 100 -3.66 -4.90 10.31
C LEU A 100 -2.63 -5.93 10.81
N ALA A 101 -2.41 -7.00 10.05
CA ALA A 101 -1.42 -8.01 10.37
C ALA A 101 0.03 -7.48 10.26
N LEU A 102 0.29 -6.54 9.33
CA LEU A 102 1.58 -5.84 9.23
C LEU A 102 1.82 -4.92 10.42
N ALA A 103 0.79 -4.16 10.83
CA ALA A 103 0.87 -3.28 12.00
C ALA A 103 1.17 -4.05 13.29
N ARG A 104 0.57 -5.25 13.47
CA ARG A 104 0.85 -6.15 14.61
C ARG A 104 2.27 -6.72 14.61
N ARG A 105 2.98 -6.66 13.50
CA ARG A 105 4.38 -7.10 13.33
C ARG A 105 5.37 -5.95 13.29
N ASP A 106 4.92 -4.74 13.59
CA ASP A 106 5.71 -3.50 13.52
C ASP A 106 6.44 -3.32 12.17
N LEU A 107 5.76 -3.76 11.08
CA LEU A 107 6.23 -3.52 9.73
C LEU A 107 5.80 -2.13 9.26
N PRO A 108 6.70 -1.37 8.62
CA PRO A 108 6.43 0.00 8.19
C PRO A 108 5.53 0.01 6.94
N ALA A 109 4.24 -0.03 7.19
CA ALA A 109 3.15 0.07 6.22
C ALA A 109 2.11 1.08 6.70
N PRO A 110 1.24 1.61 5.82
CA PRO A 110 0.14 2.48 6.24
C PRO A 110 -0.74 1.77 7.26
N ARG A 111 -1.12 2.45 8.33
CA ARG A 111 -2.06 1.88 9.30
C ARG A 111 -3.47 1.92 8.73
N PRO A 112 -4.20 0.79 8.71
CA PRO A 112 -5.57 0.77 8.23
C PRO A 112 -6.48 1.53 9.20
N VAL A 113 -7.50 2.18 8.66
CA VAL A 113 -8.54 2.90 9.43
C VAL A 113 -9.89 2.26 9.19
N ALA A 114 -10.30 2.16 7.92
CA ALA A 114 -11.56 1.55 7.54
C ALA A 114 -11.48 0.96 6.13
N ALA A 115 -12.29 -0.06 5.88
CA ALA A 115 -12.50 -0.63 4.56
C ALA A 115 -13.99 -0.89 4.34
N ARG A 116 -14.49 -0.64 3.13
CA ARG A 116 -15.86 -0.90 2.76
C ARG A 116 -15.93 -1.72 1.47
N TYR A 117 -16.92 -2.56 1.36
CA TYR A 117 -17.42 -3.01 0.08
C TYR A 117 -18.93 -2.75 -0.01
N ARG A 118 -19.44 -2.54 -1.23
CA ARG A 118 -20.87 -2.46 -1.54
C ARG A 118 -21.18 -3.42 -2.67
N ARG A 119 -22.23 -4.19 -2.52
CA ARG A 119 -22.75 -5.06 -3.58
C ARG A 119 -23.38 -4.21 -4.68
N VAL A 120 -23.09 -4.58 -5.92
CA VAL A 120 -23.71 -3.97 -7.10
C VAL A 120 -24.37 -5.11 -7.89
N GLY A 121 -25.67 -5.27 -7.64
CA GLY A 121 -26.41 -6.42 -8.12
C GLY A 121 -25.93 -7.75 -7.53
N ALA A 122 -26.23 -8.85 -8.21
CA ALA A 122 -25.95 -10.19 -7.68
C ALA A 122 -24.48 -10.58 -7.76
N CYS A 123 -23.74 -10.10 -8.77
CA CYS A 123 -22.43 -10.65 -9.15
C CYS A 123 -21.24 -9.70 -8.92
N PHE A 124 -21.47 -8.44 -8.54
CA PHE A 124 -20.40 -7.45 -8.47
C PHE A 124 -20.35 -6.72 -7.12
N TYR A 125 -19.22 -6.05 -6.87
CA TYR A 125 -19.05 -5.16 -5.74
C TYR A 125 -18.06 -4.03 -6.08
N ASP A 126 -18.23 -2.90 -5.38
CA ASP A 126 -17.28 -1.80 -5.30
C ASP A 126 -16.54 -1.88 -3.97
N ALA A 127 -15.35 -1.32 -3.89
CA ALA A 127 -14.50 -1.38 -2.71
C ALA A 127 -13.75 -0.08 -2.45
N ASP A 128 -13.60 0.23 -1.18
CA ASP A 128 -12.90 1.40 -0.68
C ASP A 128 -12.00 1.02 0.51
N LEU A 129 -10.88 1.72 0.65
CA LEU A 129 -9.96 1.59 1.77
C LEU A 129 -9.52 2.97 2.25
N ILE A 130 -9.55 3.19 3.56
CA ILE A 130 -8.99 4.37 4.21
C ILE A 130 -7.82 3.92 5.08
N THR A 131 -6.68 4.56 4.90
CA THR A 131 -5.46 4.36 5.70
C THR A 131 -4.95 5.68 6.24
N ARG A 132 -4.14 5.63 7.31
CA ARG A 132 -3.41 6.80 7.79
C ARG A 132 -2.43 7.25 6.72
N ARG A 133 -2.36 8.57 6.50
CA ARG A 133 -1.37 9.18 5.61
C ARG A 133 0.01 9.07 6.23
N ILE A 134 0.99 8.71 5.41
CA ILE A 134 2.41 8.85 5.76
C ILE A 134 2.84 10.24 5.32
N GLU A 135 3.09 11.11 6.29
CA GLU A 135 3.41 12.52 6.02
C GLU A 135 4.88 12.70 5.63
N ASN A 136 5.17 13.82 4.96
CA ASN A 136 6.53 14.19 4.54
C ASN A 136 7.26 13.10 3.76
N ALA A 137 6.49 12.30 3.02
CA ALA A 137 7.01 11.18 2.24
C ALA A 137 7.22 11.55 0.77
N ARG A 138 8.33 11.09 0.22
CA ARG A 138 8.59 11.06 -1.23
C ARG A 138 8.63 9.60 -1.67
N THR A 139 8.17 9.32 -2.87
CA THR A 139 8.36 7.98 -3.43
C THR A 139 9.84 7.76 -3.80
N LEU A 140 10.30 6.51 -3.78
CA LEU A 140 11.64 6.18 -4.28
C LEU A 140 11.82 6.61 -5.75
N ALA A 141 10.74 6.59 -6.54
CA ALA A 141 10.73 7.12 -7.90
C ALA A 141 11.04 8.62 -7.94
N GLN A 142 10.47 9.41 -7.02
CA GLN A 142 10.77 10.85 -6.89
C GLN A 142 12.20 11.09 -6.38
N CYS A 143 12.69 10.25 -5.46
CA CYS A 143 14.09 10.32 -5.01
C CYS A 143 15.06 10.04 -6.17
N LEU A 144 14.78 9.01 -6.97
CA LEU A 144 15.57 8.68 -8.15
C LEU A 144 15.57 9.84 -9.17
N ALA A 145 14.41 10.40 -9.49
CA ALA A 145 14.29 11.53 -10.42
C ALA A 145 15.01 12.80 -9.94
N ALA A 146 15.15 12.96 -8.63
CA ALA A 146 15.89 14.07 -8.02
C ALA A 146 17.39 13.79 -7.81
N GLY A 147 17.91 12.66 -8.29
CA GLY A 147 19.31 12.25 -8.08
C GLY A 147 19.66 11.88 -6.63
N ALA A 148 18.65 11.66 -5.79
CA ALA A 148 18.81 11.35 -4.37
C ALA A 148 18.73 9.84 -4.05
N PHE A 149 18.88 8.98 -5.05
CA PHE A 149 18.98 7.53 -4.87
C PHE A 149 20.44 7.11 -4.85
N ASP A 150 21.04 7.18 -3.68
CA ASP A 150 22.45 6.84 -3.42
C ASP A 150 22.59 5.42 -2.80
N ALA A 151 23.83 5.06 -2.43
CA ALA A 151 24.14 3.76 -1.84
C ALA A 151 23.52 3.56 -0.46
N GLU A 152 23.39 4.61 0.35
CA GLU A 152 22.76 4.56 1.67
C GLU A 152 21.28 4.23 1.52
N LEU A 153 20.57 4.97 0.67
CA LEU A 153 19.16 4.73 0.39
C LEU A 153 18.93 3.36 -0.26
N ALA A 154 19.82 2.94 -1.17
CA ALA A 154 19.75 1.61 -1.77
C ALA A 154 19.86 0.50 -0.71
N GLY A 155 20.80 0.62 0.22
CA GLY A 155 20.93 -0.30 1.35
C GLY A 155 19.70 -0.31 2.26
N ALA A 156 19.17 0.87 2.60
CA ALA A 156 17.95 0.99 3.42
C ALA A 156 16.73 0.35 2.74
N VAL A 157 16.57 0.50 1.42
CA VAL A 157 15.50 -0.16 0.64
C VAL A 157 15.68 -1.68 0.66
N GLY A 158 16.91 -2.18 0.52
CA GLY A 158 17.21 -3.62 0.61
C GLY A 158 16.81 -4.19 1.98
N ALA A 159 17.20 -3.51 3.06
CA ALA A 159 16.85 -3.90 4.43
C ALA A 159 15.32 -3.85 4.67
N LEU A 160 14.64 -2.80 4.18
CA LEU A 160 13.18 -2.70 4.25
C LEU A 160 12.51 -3.92 3.61
N VAL A 161 12.85 -4.23 2.37
CA VAL A 161 12.25 -5.37 1.62
C VAL A 161 12.52 -6.69 2.33
N ALA A 162 13.72 -6.87 2.89
CA ALA A 162 14.09 -8.06 3.64
C ALA A 162 13.21 -8.27 4.89
N ARG A 163 12.91 -7.20 5.65
CA ARG A 163 12.01 -7.27 6.82
C ARG A 163 10.64 -7.81 6.45
N PHE A 164 10.05 -7.29 5.35
CA PHE A 164 8.75 -7.79 4.86
C PHE A 164 8.83 -9.25 4.39
N HIS A 165 9.86 -9.59 3.63
CA HIS A 165 10.04 -10.96 3.14
C HIS A 165 10.29 -11.97 4.27
N ARG A 166 11.02 -11.59 5.34
CA ARG A 166 11.20 -12.41 6.54
C ARG A 166 9.88 -12.67 7.25
N ALA A 167 9.03 -11.65 7.34
CA ALA A 167 7.70 -11.77 7.91
C ALA A 167 6.70 -12.53 7.00
N GLY A 168 7.16 -13.03 5.84
CA GLY A 168 6.34 -13.77 4.89
C GLY A 168 5.41 -12.92 4.05
N VAL A 169 5.70 -11.62 3.89
CA VAL A 169 4.87 -10.70 3.12
C VAL A 169 5.31 -10.70 1.65
N GLU A 170 4.47 -11.26 0.78
CA GLU A 170 4.61 -11.13 -0.66
C GLU A 170 3.86 -9.89 -1.13
N HIS A 171 4.58 -8.91 -1.66
CA HIS A 171 4.01 -7.70 -2.24
C HIS A 171 3.70 -7.94 -3.72
N ALA A 172 2.43 -7.84 -4.13
CA ALA A 172 2.04 -8.17 -5.49
C ALA A 172 2.62 -7.23 -6.56
N ASP A 173 2.90 -5.98 -6.19
CA ASP A 173 3.43 -4.95 -7.10
C ASP A 173 4.57 -4.12 -6.48
N LEU A 174 5.64 -4.78 -6.02
CA LEU A 174 6.81 -4.10 -5.47
C LEU A 174 7.52 -3.30 -6.57
N ASN A 175 7.40 -1.97 -6.52
CA ASN A 175 8.00 -1.03 -7.48
C ASN A 175 8.44 0.26 -6.77
N ALA A 176 9.15 1.14 -7.47
CA ALA A 176 9.72 2.36 -6.89
C ALA A 176 8.68 3.40 -6.45
N HIS A 177 7.45 3.36 -6.98
CA HIS A 177 6.36 4.25 -6.52
C HIS A 177 5.74 3.76 -5.21
N ASN A 178 5.89 2.46 -4.88
CA ASN A 178 5.32 1.84 -3.70
C ASN A 178 6.31 1.76 -2.52
N VAL A 179 7.48 2.36 -2.66
CA VAL A 179 8.42 2.60 -1.56
C VAL A 179 8.37 4.09 -1.23
N LEU A 180 8.00 4.42 0.01
CA LEU A 180 8.03 5.79 0.50
C LEU A 180 9.25 6.01 1.38
N VAL A 181 9.86 7.17 1.20
CA VAL A 181 11.04 7.65 1.92
C VAL A 181 10.63 8.87 2.74
N THR A 182 10.79 8.81 4.05
CA THR A 182 10.63 9.93 4.98
C THR A 182 11.98 10.24 5.65
N PRO A 183 12.14 11.37 6.33
CA PRO A 183 13.40 11.69 7.02
C PRO A 183 13.87 10.66 8.06
N GLY A 184 12.97 9.85 8.60
CA GLY A 184 13.32 8.90 9.67
C GLY A 184 13.12 7.42 9.32
N GLN A 185 12.34 7.11 8.28
CA GLN A 185 11.95 5.72 8.01
C GLN A 185 11.47 5.53 6.57
N LEU A 186 11.64 4.31 6.06
CA LEU A 186 11.05 3.88 4.80
C LEU A 186 9.79 3.06 5.04
N TYR A 187 8.84 3.14 4.10
CA TYR A 187 7.59 2.39 4.14
C TYR A 187 7.31 1.69 2.82
N LEU A 188 6.63 0.55 2.88
CA LEU A 188 5.96 -0.03 1.71
C LEU A 188 4.47 0.32 1.75
N ILE A 189 3.91 0.66 0.59
CA ILE A 189 2.48 1.00 0.42
C ILE A 189 1.86 0.17 -0.70
N ASP A 190 0.54 0.22 -0.81
CA ASP A 190 -0.25 -0.47 -1.84
C ASP A 190 -0.11 -2.00 -1.79
N PHE A 191 -0.67 -2.58 -0.74
CA PHE A 191 -0.69 -4.03 -0.53
C PHE A 191 -1.87 -4.73 -1.21
N ASP A 192 -2.47 -4.08 -2.21
CA ASP A 192 -3.51 -4.72 -3.01
C ASP A 192 -2.99 -6.05 -3.60
N ARG A 193 -3.74 -7.14 -3.40
CA ARG A 193 -3.33 -8.53 -3.70
C ARG A 193 -2.06 -9.02 -2.98
N GLY A 194 -1.55 -8.27 -2.03
CA GLY A 194 -0.49 -8.73 -1.13
C GLY A 194 -0.93 -9.95 -0.33
N ARG A 195 0.02 -10.77 0.10
CA ARG A 195 -0.27 -12.03 0.82
C ARG A 195 0.74 -12.27 1.92
N LEU A 196 0.24 -12.87 3.02
CA LEU A 196 1.08 -13.53 4.01
C LEU A 196 1.24 -15.00 3.63
N ARG A 197 2.47 -15.45 3.47
CA ARG A 197 2.80 -16.83 3.12
C ARG A 197 4.18 -17.23 3.61
N LYS A 198 4.46 -18.50 3.66
CA LYS A 198 5.80 -18.99 4.04
C LYS A 198 6.87 -18.38 3.12
N PRO A 199 7.96 -17.80 3.67
CA PRO A 199 9.05 -17.28 2.87
C PRO A 199 9.62 -18.34 1.93
N ALA A 200 9.65 -18.03 0.64
CA ALA A 200 10.22 -18.90 -0.37
C ALA A 200 11.01 -18.08 -1.41
N ARG A 201 12.13 -18.64 -1.87
CA ARG A 201 13.07 -17.93 -2.75
C ARG A 201 12.42 -17.43 -4.05
N HIS A 202 11.55 -18.22 -4.65
CA HIS A 202 10.97 -17.91 -5.96
C HIS A 202 10.19 -16.58 -5.98
N TRP A 203 9.25 -16.37 -5.04
CA TRP A 203 8.46 -15.15 -5.02
C TRP A 203 9.24 -13.94 -4.46
N ARG A 204 10.18 -14.16 -3.51
CA ARG A 204 11.06 -13.10 -3.03
C ARG A 204 11.92 -12.53 -4.16
N MET A 205 12.52 -13.42 -4.96
CA MET A 205 13.30 -12.98 -6.12
C MET A 205 12.43 -12.35 -7.21
N ALA A 206 11.17 -12.80 -7.37
CA ALA A 206 10.24 -12.15 -8.28
C ALA A 206 9.92 -10.70 -7.85
N ASN A 207 9.74 -10.45 -6.55
CA ASN A 207 9.58 -9.10 -5.99
C ASN A 207 10.81 -8.22 -6.26
N LEU A 208 12.03 -8.70 -5.94
CA LEU A 208 13.27 -7.96 -6.19
C LEU A 208 13.46 -7.65 -7.69
N ARG A 209 13.22 -8.62 -8.57
CA ARG A 209 13.27 -8.40 -10.03
C ARG A 209 12.26 -7.37 -10.50
N ARG A 210 11.08 -7.30 -9.89
CA ARG A 210 10.08 -6.28 -10.21
C ARG A 210 10.55 -4.90 -9.80
N LEU A 211 11.10 -4.75 -8.60
CA LEU A 211 11.70 -3.50 -8.14
C LEU A 211 12.85 -3.06 -9.06
N TYR A 212 13.75 -3.97 -9.41
CA TYR A 212 14.83 -3.73 -10.35
C TYR A 212 14.32 -3.17 -11.69
N ARG A 213 13.34 -3.87 -12.31
CA ARG A 213 12.74 -3.42 -13.57
C ARG A 213 12.08 -2.05 -13.45
N SER A 214 11.46 -1.77 -12.31
CA SER A 214 10.86 -0.46 -12.04
C SER A 214 11.92 0.64 -11.99
N LEU A 215 13.02 0.44 -11.26
CA LEU A 215 14.14 1.39 -11.20
C LEU A 215 14.75 1.63 -12.57
N ARG A 216 15.03 0.56 -13.34
CA ARG A 216 15.57 0.65 -14.71
C ARG A 216 14.63 1.42 -15.64
N LYS A 217 13.34 1.16 -15.58
CA LYS A 217 12.31 1.87 -16.37
C LYS A 217 12.25 3.37 -16.05
N LEU A 218 12.57 3.74 -14.83
CA LEU A 218 12.61 5.14 -14.37
C LEU A 218 13.96 5.82 -14.61
N GLY A 219 14.87 5.18 -15.34
CA GLY A 219 16.15 5.76 -15.73
C GLY A 219 17.33 5.42 -14.82
N ALA A 220 17.17 4.57 -13.80
CA ALA A 220 18.30 4.16 -13.00
C ALA A 220 19.38 3.49 -13.86
N GLY A 221 20.59 4.03 -13.87
CA GLY A 221 21.72 3.56 -14.68
C GLY A 221 21.52 3.76 -16.19
N ALA A 222 20.76 4.76 -16.63
CA ALA A 222 20.59 5.08 -18.05
C ALA A 222 21.94 5.44 -18.69
N ASP A 223 22.76 6.25 -18.00
CA ASP A 223 24.06 6.71 -18.48
C ASP A 223 25.18 5.70 -18.22
N ASP A 224 25.10 4.95 -17.12
CA ASP A 224 26.12 3.95 -16.73
C ASP A 224 25.44 2.75 -16.02
N PRO A 225 25.01 1.74 -16.81
CA PRO A 225 24.38 0.53 -16.27
C PRO A 225 25.29 -0.25 -15.31
N GLU A 226 26.58 -0.35 -15.62
CA GLU A 226 27.52 -1.11 -14.79
C GLU A 226 27.76 -0.43 -13.44
N ARG A 227 27.87 0.89 -13.42
CA ARG A 227 27.97 1.65 -12.18
C ARG A 227 26.71 1.46 -11.32
N PHE A 228 25.51 1.57 -11.90
CA PHE A 228 24.26 1.31 -11.17
C PHE A 228 24.24 -0.08 -10.54
N GLU A 229 24.63 -1.11 -11.30
CA GLU A 229 24.71 -2.47 -10.77
C GLU A 229 25.67 -2.60 -9.60
N ARG A 230 26.89 -2.08 -9.74
CA ARG A 230 27.94 -2.20 -8.71
C ARG A 230 27.64 -1.36 -7.46
N THR A 231 27.21 -0.12 -7.63
CA THR A 231 27.16 0.84 -6.53
C THR A 231 25.79 0.95 -5.85
N LEU A 232 24.72 0.59 -6.53
CA LEU A 232 23.36 0.73 -6.00
C LEU A 232 22.63 -0.61 -5.89
N TRP A 233 22.55 -1.36 -6.99
CA TRP A 233 21.80 -2.61 -6.98
C TRP A 233 22.48 -3.70 -6.14
N THR A 234 23.80 -3.87 -6.26
CA THR A 234 24.57 -4.81 -5.43
C THR A 234 24.47 -4.44 -3.96
N VAL A 235 24.63 -3.16 -3.61
CA VAL A 235 24.47 -2.66 -2.22
C VAL A 235 23.09 -2.97 -1.66
N LEU A 236 22.04 -2.77 -2.46
CA LEU A 236 20.66 -3.14 -2.09
C LEU A 236 20.55 -4.64 -1.80
N LEU A 237 21.08 -5.49 -2.69
CA LEU A 237 21.01 -6.94 -2.52
C LEU A 237 21.82 -7.45 -1.32
N GLU A 238 22.97 -6.87 -1.05
CA GLU A 238 23.79 -7.21 0.12
C GLU A 238 23.08 -6.84 1.43
N ALA A 239 22.53 -5.62 1.50
CA ALA A 239 21.75 -5.19 2.66
C ALA A 239 20.49 -6.07 2.84
N TYR A 240 19.81 -6.43 1.74
CA TYR A 240 18.72 -7.38 1.75
C TYR A 240 19.16 -8.74 2.31
N ALA A 241 20.27 -9.29 1.83
CA ALA A 241 20.76 -10.60 2.26
C ALA A 241 21.13 -10.60 3.76
N ARG A 242 21.89 -9.59 4.22
CA ARG A 242 22.22 -9.43 5.64
C ARG A 242 20.98 -9.36 6.52
N THR A 243 20.02 -8.49 6.18
CA THR A 243 18.79 -8.32 6.97
C THR A 243 17.87 -9.54 6.91
N PHE A 244 17.88 -10.29 5.81
CA PHE A 244 17.06 -11.49 5.69
C PHE A 244 17.62 -12.67 6.50
N ALA A 245 18.94 -12.77 6.64
CA ALA A 245 19.62 -13.86 7.36
C ALA A 245 19.57 -13.69 8.90
N GLY A 246 19.66 -12.44 9.40
CA GLY A 246 19.59 -12.11 10.84
C GLY A 246 18.19 -11.96 11.34
#